data_e62fd3689e75a81a842b800062497d24
#
_entry.id   e62fd3689e75a81a842b800062497d24
#
_cell.length_a   1.000
_cell.length_b   1.000
_cell.length_c   1.000
_cell.angle_alpha   90.00
_cell.angle_beta   90.00
_cell.angle_gamma   90.00
#
_symmetry.space_group_name_H-M   'P 1'
#
loop_
_entity.id
_entity.type
_entity.pdbx_description
1 polymer ?
#
loop_
_entity_poly.entity_id
_entity_poly.type
_entity_poly.pdbx_seq_one_letter_code
_entity_poly.pdbx_strand_id
1 'polypeptide(L)'
;LVGIASVAGIRGLPGHGAYCASKAAVISYCESLRVELQGAGVQVITICPGFVATPLTQENRYAMPFLMQPEAFANKAYTSIAQGHSYRVIPWQMGWVARLMRVLPNWLYDRALANRPRKHRHSERSEP
;
A
#
# COMPACT_ATOMS: atom_id res chain seq x y z
N LEU A 1 2.16 15.16 10.85
CA LEU A 1 3.02 14.37 9.98
C LEU A 1 2.22 13.29 9.28
N VAL A 2 2.33 13.23 7.97
CA VAL A 2 1.60 12.24 7.18
C VAL A 2 2.61 11.38 6.40
N GLY A 3 2.54 10.07 6.61
CA GLY A 3 3.31 9.11 5.85
C GLY A 3 2.43 8.44 4.81
N ILE A 4 2.86 8.45 3.56
CA ILE A 4 2.14 7.78 2.47
C ILE A 4 2.84 6.46 2.19
N ALA A 5 2.18 5.37 2.56
CA ALA A 5 2.69 4.01 2.32
C ALA A 5 2.00 3.37 1.11
N SER A 6 1.49 2.18 1.28
CA SER A 6 0.74 1.46 0.24
C SER A 6 0.16 0.19 0.87
N VAL A 7 -0.91 -0.33 0.29
CA VAL A 7 -1.39 -1.67 0.64
C VAL A 7 -0.32 -2.73 0.36
N ALA A 8 0.61 -2.47 -0.57
CA ALA A 8 1.74 -3.35 -0.83
C ALA A 8 2.70 -3.46 0.36
N GLY A 9 2.65 -2.53 1.32
CA GLY A 9 3.45 -2.62 2.55
C GLY A 9 2.86 -3.56 3.59
N ILE A 10 1.64 -4.05 3.40
CA ILE A 10 0.96 -4.91 4.35
C ILE A 10 1.40 -6.37 4.17
N ARG A 11 1.63 -6.78 2.94
CA ARG A 11 2.17 -8.11 2.65
C ARG A 11 3.02 -8.06 1.38
N GLY A 12 4.10 -8.86 1.34
CA GLY A 12 4.98 -8.93 0.18
C GLY A 12 4.27 -9.52 -1.04
N LEU A 13 4.50 -8.92 -2.19
CA LEU A 13 3.89 -9.35 -3.45
C LEU A 13 4.97 -9.83 -4.43
N PRO A 14 4.69 -10.89 -5.22
CA PRO A 14 5.66 -11.38 -6.19
C PRO A 14 6.07 -10.29 -7.19
N GLY A 15 7.35 -10.18 -7.44
CA GLY A 15 7.89 -9.19 -8.37
C GLY A 15 8.03 -7.78 -7.84
N HIS A 16 7.60 -7.53 -6.59
CA HIS A 16 7.60 -6.19 -5.99
C HIS A 16 8.33 -6.16 -4.64
N GLY A 17 9.30 -7.06 -4.43
CA GLY A 17 9.93 -7.20 -3.12
C GLY A 17 10.49 -5.92 -2.53
N ALA A 18 11.27 -5.18 -3.31
CA ALA A 18 11.88 -3.94 -2.84
C ALA A 18 10.84 -2.86 -2.56
N TYR A 19 9.85 -2.73 -3.43
CA TYR A 19 8.75 -1.78 -3.25
C TYR A 19 7.94 -2.12 -1.99
N CYS A 20 7.57 -3.39 -1.82
CA CYS A 20 6.84 -3.82 -0.63
C CYS A 20 7.63 -3.57 0.64
N ALA A 21 8.93 -3.86 0.62
CA ALA A 21 9.81 -3.62 1.78
C ALA A 21 9.87 -2.14 2.12
N SER A 22 10.01 -1.26 1.12
CA SER A 22 10.06 0.18 1.35
C SER A 22 8.76 0.71 1.95
N LYS A 23 7.63 0.22 1.48
CA LYS A 23 6.33 0.66 2.00
C LYS A 23 6.03 0.08 3.38
N ALA A 24 6.46 -1.14 3.65
CA ALA A 24 6.39 -1.73 4.99
C ALA A 24 7.23 -0.91 5.99
N ALA A 25 8.39 -0.44 5.56
CA ALA A 25 9.24 0.42 6.38
C ALA A 25 8.54 1.73 6.74
N VAL A 26 7.84 2.35 5.80
CA VAL A 26 7.07 3.58 6.06
C VAL A 26 5.98 3.33 7.10
N ILE A 27 5.23 2.25 6.96
CA ILE A 27 4.17 1.89 7.91
C ILE A 27 4.74 1.72 9.32
N SER A 28 5.80 0.94 9.45
CA SER A 28 6.42 0.65 10.74
C SER A 28 7.04 1.90 11.36
N TYR A 29 7.69 2.72 10.56
CA TYR A 29 8.34 3.95 11.03
C TYR A 29 7.28 4.94 11.54
N CYS A 30 6.20 5.14 10.79
CA CYS A 30 5.11 6.03 11.22
C CYS A 30 4.45 5.53 12.49
N GLU A 31 4.30 4.22 12.64
CA GLU A 31 3.74 3.63 13.84
C GLU A 31 4.60 3.93 15.06
N SER A 32 5.92 3.79 14.94
CA SER A 32 6.86 4.14 16.01
C SER A 32 6.80 5.61 16.36
N LEU A 33 6.80 6.48 15.35
CA LEU A 33 6.73 7.93 15.55
C LEU A 33 5.41 8.33 16.22
N ARG A 34 4.31 7.69 15.85
CA ARG A 34 3.02 8.00 16.45
C ARG A 34 3.04 7.82 17.96
N VAL A 35 3.63 6.73 18.42
CA VAL A 35 3.75 6.44 19.84
C VAL A 35 4.73 7.43 20.52
N GLU A 36 5.88 7.65 19.90
CA GLU A 36 6.90 8.53 20.47
C GLU A 36 6.44 9.97 20.61
N LEU A 37 5.62 10.45 19.67
CA LEU A 37 5.22 11.85 19.60
C LEU A 37 3.89 12.15 20.29
N GLN A 38 3.29 11.19 20.97
CA GLN A 38 2.00 11.39 21.63
C GLN A 38 2.01 12.57 22.60
N GLY A 39 3.09 12.76 23.34
CA GLY A 39 3.21 13.84 24.30
C GLY A 39 3.66 15.18 23.72
N ALA A 40 4.04 15.22 22.46
CA ALA A 40 4.63 16.40 21.82
C ALA A 40 3.61 17.27 21.07
N GLY A 41 2.35 16.86 21.03
CA GLY A 41 1.32 17.58 20.29
C GLY A 41 1.42 17.41 18.77
N VAL A 42 2.21 16.46 18.30
CA VAL A 42 2.37 16.16 16.87
C VAL A 42 1.55 14.91 16.55
N GLN A 43 0.63 15.05 15.61
CA GLN A 43 -0.17 13.94 15.13
C GLN A 43 0.54 13.25 13.96
N VAL A 44 0.61 11.92 13.99
CA VAL A 44 1.21 11.12 12.93
C VAL A 44 0.13 10.28 12.28
N ILE A 45 -0.01 10.41 10.96
CA ILE A 45 -1.07 9.76 10.19
C ILE A 45 -0.43 8.93 9.09
N THR A 46 -0.85 7.67 8.97
CA THR A 46 -0.39 6.78 7.90
C THR A 46 -1.52 6.54 6.91
N ILE A 47 -1.27 6.83 5.64
CA ILE A 47 -2.22 6.58 4.55
C ILE A 47 -1.65 5.46 3.69
N CYS A 48 -2.45 4.43 3.47
CA CYS A 48 -2.09 3.30 2.61
C CYS A 48 -2.98 3.29 1.38
N PRO A 49 -2.52 3.89 0.26
CA PRO A 49 -3.30 3.84 -0.98
C PRO A 49 -3.38 2.41 -1.53
N GLY A 50 -4.52 2.08 -2.13
CA GLY A 50 -4.64 0.94 -3.00
C GLY A 50 -4.18 1.32 -4.41
N PHE A 51 -4.92 0.89 -5.42
CA PHE A 51 -4.59 1.24 -6.80
C PHE A 51 -5.18 2.60 -7.16
N VAL A 52 -4.33 3.52 -7.60
CA VAL A 52 -4.71 4.85 -8.06
C VAL A 52 -4.31 4.98 -9.52
N ALA A 53 -5.22 5.48 -10.35
CA ALA A 53 -4.98 5.62 -11.78
C ALA A 53 -3.94 6.71 -12.04
N THR A 54 -2.74 6.28 -12.41
CA THR A 54 -1.62 7.17 -12.74
C THR A 54 -0.93 6.60 -13.98
N PRO A 55 -0.05 7.37 -14.65
CA PRO A 55 0.71 6.80 -15.76
C PRO A 55 1.49 5.54 -15.37
N LEU A 56 1.95 5.46 -14.12
CA LEU A 56 2.68 4.30 -13.62
C LEU A 56 1.79 3.05 -13.57
N THR A 57 0.51 3.18 -13.14
CA THR A 57 -0.39 2.04 -13.05
C THR A 57 -0.89 1.57 -14.40
N GLN A 58 -0.88 2.42 -15.42
CA GLN A 58 -1.29 2.03 -16.77
C GLN A 58 -0.40 0.96 -17.38
N GLU A 59 0.83 0.83 -16.91
CA GLU A 59 1.77 -0.17 -17.38
C GLU A 59 1.64 -1.51 -16.66
N ASN A 60 0.81 -1.61 -15.64
CA ASN A 60 0.62 -2.82 -14.87
C ASN A 60 -0.17 -3.85 -15.68
N ARG A 61 0.29 -5.12 -15.60
CA ARG A 61 -0.33 -6.24 -16.32
C ARG A 61 -1.23 -7.10 -15.45
N TYR A 62 -1.39 -6.74 -14.18
CA TYR A 62 -2.22 -7.50 -13.24
C TYR A 62 -3.48 -6.72 -12.92
N ALA A 63 -4.47 -7.45 -12.40
CA ALA A 63 -5.73 -6.85 -11.99
C ALA A 63 -5.50 -5.82 -10.89
N MET A 64 -6.21 -4.70 -10.98
CA MET A 64 -6.16 -3.62 -10.01
C MET A 64 -7.56 -3.40 -9.44
N PRO A 65 -7.99 -4.26 -8.49
CA PRO A 65 -9.33 -4.12 -7.93
C PRO A 65 -9.48 -2.80 -7.19
N PHE A 66 -10.68 -2.22 -7.30
CA PHE A 66 -11.01 -0.96 -6.64
C PHE A 66 -10.11 0.20 -7.05
N LEU A 67 -9.70 0.23 -8.32
CA LEU A 67 -8.92 1.34 -8.87
C LEU A 67 -9.64 2.66 -8.66
N MET A 68 -8.91 3.66 -8.15
CA MET A 68 -9.45 4.99 -7.90
C MET A 68 -8.83 6.02 -8.83
N GLN A 69 -9.60 7.05 -9.18
CA GLN A 69 -9.05 8.23 -9.83
C GLN A 69 -8.25 9.07 -8.82
N PRO A 70 -7.19 9.77 -9.25
CA PRO A 70 -6.37 10.55 -8.32
C PRO A 70 -7.16 11.57 -7.51
N GLU A 71 -8.15 12.23 -8.11
CA GLU A 71 -8.95 13.24 -7.44
C GLU A 71 -9.79 12.62 -6.32
N ALA A 72 -10.41 11.48 -6.57
CA ALA A 72 -11.21 10.78 -5.56
C ALA A 72 -10.33 10.32 -4.40
N PHE A 73 -9.15 9.79 -4.71
CA PHE A 73 -8.18 9.40 -3.68
C PHE A 73 -7.75 10.60 -2.85
N ALA A 74 -7.37 11.69 -3.51
CA ALA A 74 -6.90 12.90 -2.82
C ALA A 74 -7.96 13.47 -1.87
N ASN A 75 -9.22 13.48 -2.30
CA ASN A 75 -10.32 13.97 -1.46
C ASN A 75 -10.51 13.12 -0.22
N LYS A 76 -10.46 11.80 -0.37
CA LYS A 76 -10.60 10.88 0.76
C LYS A 76 -9.40 10.95 1.70
N ALA A 77 -8.20 11.09 1.17
CA ALA A 77 -6.99 11.24 1.97
C ALA A 77 -7.06 12.54 2.77
N TYR A 78 -7.44 13.64 2.14
CA TYR A 78 -7.59 14.93 2.81
C TYR A 78 -8.60 14.84 3.96
N THR A 79 -9.76 14.23 3.71
CA THR A 79 -10.79 14.06 4.74
C THR A 79 -10.26 13.25 5.91
N SER A 80 -9.54 12.17 5.65
CA SER A 80 -8.96 11.34 6.71
C SER A 80 -7.93 12.09 7.54
N ILE A 81 -7.10 12.90 6.89
CA ILE A 81 -6.11 13.74 7.56
C ILE A 81 -6.82 14.79 8.42
N ALA A 82 -7.84 15.46 7.87
CA ALA A 82 -8.59 16.49 8.59
C ALA A 82 -9.32 15.91 9.81
N GLN A 83 -9.79 14.67 9.72
CA GLN A 83 -10.46 13.98 10.82
C GLN A 83 -9.50 13.38 11.85
N GLY A 84 -8.20 13.38 11.56
CA GLY A 84 -7.19 12.90 12.48
C GLY A 84 -7.10 11.40 12.63
N HIS A 85 -7.50 10.63 11.61
CA HIS A 85 -7.35 9.17 11.64
C HIS A 85 -5.88 8.78 11.59
N SER A 86 -5.43 7.99 12.54
CA SER A 86 -4.02 7.62 12.65
C SER A 86 -3.56 6.63 11.56
N TYR A 87 -4.49 5.84 11.03
CA TYR A 87 -4.19 4.85 9.99
C TYR A 87 -5.40 4.66 9.10
N ARG A 88 -5.20 4.78 7.79
CA ARG A 88 -6.29 4.59 6.82
C ARG A 88 -5.81 3.90 5.57
N VAL A 89 -6.58 2.93 5.13
CA VAL A 89 -6.41 2.31 3.81
C VAL A 89 -7.49 2.88 2.89
N ILE A 90 -7.09 3.41 1.76
CA ILE A 90 -8.00 4.05 0.80
C ILE A 90 -7.83 3.38 -0.57
N PRO A 91 -8.87 2.79 -1.16
CA PRO A 91 -10.23 2.68 -0.63
C PRO A 91 -10.33 1.65 0.51
N TRP A 92 -11.37 1.77 1.32
CA TRP A 92 -11.53 0.93 2.51
C TRP A 92 -11.64 -0.56 2.18
N GLN A 93 -12.18 -0.90 0.99
CA GLN A 93 -12.30 -2.28 0.54
C GLN A 93 -10.93 -2.97 0.44
N MET A 94 -9.91 -2.22 0.04
CA MET A 94 -8.55 -2.75 -0.03
C MET A 94 -7.99 -3.04 1.37
N GLY A 95 -8.48 -2.36 2.38
CA GLY A 95 -8.12 -2.65 3.76
C GLY A 95 -8.53 -4.05 4.19
N TRP A 96 -9.72 -4.47 3.81
CA TRP A 96 -10.19 -5.83 4.08
C TRP A 96 -9.42 -6.86 3.27
N VAL A 97 -9.17 -6.59 2.00
CA VAL A 97 -8.37 -7.47 1.13
C VAL A 97 -6.97 -7.65 1.71
N ALA A 98 -6.33 -6.55 2.13
CA ALA A 98 -4.99 -6.60 2.68
C ALA A 98 -4.94 -7.37 4.00
N ARG A 99 -5.93 -7.18 4.87
CA ARG A 99 -6.01 -7.93 6.12
C ARG A 99 -6.19 -9.42 5.88
N LEU A 100 -7.05 -9.78 4.95
CA LEU A 100 -7.24 -11.17 4.58
C LEU A 100 -5.93 -11.78 4.08
N MET A 101 -5.25 -11.08 3.18
CA MET A 101 -3.95 -11.53 2.66
C MET A 101 -2.92 -11.69 3.78
N ARG A 102 -2.93 -10.79 4.75
CA ARG A 102 -1.95 -10.81 5.84
C ARG A 102 -2.14 -12.02 6.77
N VAL A 103 -3.38 -12.45 6.99
CA VAL A 103 -3.67 -13.58 7.88
C VAL A 103 -3.58 -14.93 7.19
N LEU A 104 -3.48 -15.00 5.86
CA LEU A 104 -3.34 -16.26 5.15
C LEU A 104 -2.02 -16.95 5.52
N PRO A 105 -2.04 -18.27 5.79
CA PRO A 105 -0.79 -19.00 5.96
C PRO A 105 0.02 -19.00 4.67
N ASN A 106 1.33 -19.15 4.80
CA ASN A 106 2.23 -19.06 3.66
C ASN A 106 1.86 -20.00 2.52
N TRP A 107 1.50 -21.24 2.84
CA TRP A 107 1.18 -22.22 1.81
C TRP A 107 -0.05 -21.80 0.97
N LEU A 108 -1.04 -21.21 1.61
CA LEU A 108 -2.26 -20.76 0.94
C LEU A 108 -1.99 -19.48 0.14
N TYR A 109 -1.23 -18.56 0.73
CA TYR A 109 -0.84 -17.32 0.06
C TYR A 109 0.00 -17.62 -1.18
N ASP A 110 0.97 -18.51 -1.06
CA ASP A 110 1.83 -18.90 -2.17
C ASP A 110 1.02 -19.52 -3.30
N ARG A 111 0.06 -20.37 -2.96
CA ARG A 111 -0.80 -21.02 -3.95
C ARG A 111 -1.70 -20.02 -4.67
N ALA A 112 -2.23 -19.05 -3.92
CA ALA A 112 -3.12 -18.03 -4.49
C ALA A 112 -2.38 -17.11 -5.47
N LEU A 113 -1.10 -16.84 -5.23
CA LEU A 113 -0.33 -15.87 -6.02
C LEU A 113 0.67 -16.49 -6.98
N ALA A 114 0.84 -17.82 -6.96
CA ALA A 114 1.85 -18.50 -7.78
C ALA A 114 1.68 -18.25 -9.29
N ASN A 115 0.45 -18.10 -9.75
CA ASN A 115 0.13 -17.95 -11.17
C ASN A 115 -0.19 -16.51 -11.58
N ARG A 116 0.07 -15.54 -10.71
CA ARG A 116 -0.20 -14.14 -11.05
C ARG A 116 0.89 -13.58 -11.93
N PRO A 117 0.53 -12.79 -12.97
CA PRO A 117 1.54 -12.14 -13.81
C PRO A 117 2.32 -11.11 -12.98
N ARG A 118 3.63 -11.03 -13.28
CA ARG A 118 4.52 -10.08 -12.62
C ARG A 118 4.70 -8.83 -13.46
N LYS A 119 4.90 -7.70 -12.78
CA LYS A 119 5.26 -6.46 -13.44
C LYS A 119 6.69 -6.58 -13.98
N HIS A 120 6.89 -6.24 -15.25
CA HIS A 120 8.21 -6.19 -15.84
C HIS A 120 8.98 -4.98 -15.31
N ARG A 121 10.20 -5.20 -14.86
CA ARG A 121 11.10 -4.14 -14.46
C ARG A 121 11.94 -3.71 -15.67
N HIS A 122 12.39 -2.46 -15.62
CA HIS A 122 13.25 -1.93 -16.66
C HIS A 122 14.53 -2.78 -16.85
N SER A 123 15.10 -3.25 -15.75
CA SER A 123 16.28 -4.11 -15.76
C SER A 123 16.01 -5.46 -16.44
N GLU A 124 14.82 -5.99 -16.31
CA GLU A 124 14.44 -7.24 -16.93
C GLU A 124 14.25 -7.10 -18.43
N ARG A 125 13.87 -5.91 -18.90
CA ARG A 125 13.70 -5.64 -20.32
C ARG A 125 15.01 -5.47 -21.07
N SER A 126 16.07 -5.08 -20.37
CA SER A 126 17.38 -4.88 -20.97
C SER A 126 18.24 -6.14 -20.98
N GLU A 127 17.82 -7.20 -20.34
CA GLU A 127 18.51 -8.49 -20.34
C GLU A 127 18.17 -9.26 -21.60
N PRO A 128 19.18 -9.84 -22.28
CA PRO A 128 18.94 -10.68 -23.46
C PRO A 128 18.23 -11.98 -23.12
#